data_a86617eeae3e069519f7678abe6d4e63
#
_entry.id   a86617eeae3e069519f7678abe6d4e63
#
_cell.length_a   1.000
_cell.length_b   1.000
_cell.length_c   1.000
_cell.angle_alpha   90.00
_cell.angle_beta   90.00
_cell.angle_gamma   90.00
#
_symmetry.space_group_name_H-M   'P 1'
#
loop_
_entity.id
_entity.type
_entity.pdbx_description
1 polymer ?
#
loop_
_entity_poly.entity_id
_entity_poly.type
_entity_poly.pdbx_seq_one_letter_code
_entity_poly.pdbx_strand_id
1 'polypeptide(L)'
;MNIHQHTLHEPKLLIEIETFTKRIINDGLKRKDLPELVRLLDAFEEIYSCNHRYIDYVGLFNHIAEHQFQSYKQIQNGRYTYASLDKIRDELIQHFSMQFQVHRPKVLGDIRQYKFGVKRRFERIQITVEKLFHHYSRNLVVRVDLKYRDLNQRMVDIEMFNLHVLRLRKRISQKHTCFKNLKFNAWCLE
;
A
#
# COMPACT_ATOMS: atom_id res chain seq x y z
N MET A 1 -17.00 22.62 5.71
CA MET A 1 -16.22 21.74 4.82
C MET A 1 -15.64 20.63 5.67
N ASN A 2 -16.20 19.43 5.62
CA ASN A 2 -15.83 18.31 6.50
C ASN A 2 -14.65 17.53 5.93
N ILE A 3 -13.44 18.01 6.15
CA ILE A 3 -12.19 17.34 5.73
C ILE A 3 -11.84 16.12 6.64
N HIS A 4 -12.56 15.92 7.75
CA HIS A 4 -12.10 15.02 8.82
C HIS A 4 -12.71 13.61 8.86
N GLN A 5 -13.64 13.27 7.97
CA GLN A 5 -14.22 11.91 7.98
C GLN A 5 -13.51 10.88 7.09
N HIS A 6 -12.68 11.32 6.13
CA HIS A 6 -12.08 10.43 5.13
C HIS A 6 -10.84 9.64 5.59
N THR A 7 -10.03 10.20 6.49
CA THR A 7 -8.73 9.60 6.88
C THR A 7 -8.82 8.31 7.70
N LEU A 8 -9.95 8.02 8.33
CA LEU A 8 -10.13 6.78 9.12
C LEU A 8 -10.47 5.55 8.26
N HIS A 9 -10.94 5.74 7.03
CA HIS A 9 -11.37 4.67 6.14
C HIS A 9 -10.30 4.28 5.10
N GLU A 10 -9.34 5.16 4.82
CA GLU A 10 -8.33 4.95 3.78
C GLU A 10 -7.52 3.65 3.95
N PRO A 11 -6.90 3.34 5.10
CA PRO A 11 -6.12 2.11 5.24
C PRO A 11 -6.98 0.85 5.04
N LYS A 12 -8.22 0.87 5.52
CA LYS A 12 -9.15 -0.24 5.37
C LYS A 12 -9.51 -0.45 3.89
N LEU A 13 -9.80 0.62 3.18
CA LEU A 13 -10.10 0.57 1.75
C LEU A 13 -8.92 0.06 0.93
N LEU A 14 -7.69 0.49 1.23
CA LEU A 14 -6.48 0.00 0.57
C LEU A 14 -6.27 -1.51 0.79
N ILE A 15 -6.56 -2.03 1.99
CA ILE A 15 -6.53 -3.47 2.29
C ILE A 15 -7.62 -4.23 1.51
N GLU A 16 -8.83 -3.67 1.40
CA GLU A 16 -9.92 -4.24 0.60
C GLU A 16 -9.51 -4.32 -0.89
N ILE A 17 -8.94 -3.25 -1.44
CA ILE A 17 -8.43 -3.19 -2.82
C ILE A 17 -7.32 -4.21 -3.04
N GLU A 18 -6.35 -4.30 -2.13
CA GLU A 18 -5.27 -5.28 -2.20
C GLU A 18 -5.83 -6.71 -2.23
N THR A 19 -6.74 -7.01 -1.32
CA THR A 19 -7.36 -8.34 -1.19
C THR A 19 -8.16 -8.70 -2.44
N PHE A 20 -8.97 -7.76 -2.95
CA PHE A 20 -9.73 -7.91 -4.18
C PHE A 20 -8.80 -8.18 -5.37
N THR A 21 -7.81 -7.31 -5.58
CA THR A 21 -6.88 -7.40 -6.71
C THR A 21 -6.08 -8.69 -6.68
N LYS A 22 -5.62 -9.11 -5.50
CA LYS A 22 -4.93 -10.39 -5.30
C LYS A 22 -5.82 -11.58 -5.68
N ARG A 23 -7.10 -11.56 -5.29
CA ARG A 23 -8.08 -12.58 -5.64
C ARG A 23 -8.28 -12.63 -7.17
N ILE A 24 -8.51 -11.47 -7.81
CA ILE A 24 -8.72 -11.41 -9.26
C ILE A 24 -7.49 -11.87 -10.07
N ILE A 25 -6.30 -11.55 -9.62
CA ILE A 25 -5.06 -12.02 -10.28
C ILE A 25 -4.95 -13.55 -10.24
N ASN A 26 -5.40 -14.19 -9.15
CA ASN A 26 -5.29 -15.63 -8.98
C ASN A 26 -6.45 -16.38 -9.65
N ASP A 27 -7.69 -15.92 -9.48
CA ASP A 27 -8.91 -16.65 -9.80
C ASP A 27 -9.61 -16.14 -11.07
N GLY A 28 -9.17 -15.00 -11.61
CA GLY A 28 -9.81 -14.27 -12.70
C GLY A 28 -11.01 -13.44 -12.25
N LEU A 29 -11.36 -12.44 -13.04
CA LEU A 29 -12.54 -11.60 -12.82
C LEU A 29 -13.78 -12.31 -13.34
N LYS A 30 -14.82 -12.40 -12.51
CA LYS A 30 -16.10 -13.03 -12.84
C LYS A 30 -17.22 -11.98 -12.82
N ARG A 31 -18.34 -12.27 -13.48
CA ARG A 31 -19.52 -11.38 -13.52
C ARG A 31 -19.98 -10.91 -12.11
N LYS A 32 -19.95 -11.83 -11.15
CA LYS A 32 -20.32 -11.53 -9.75
C LYS A 32 -19.39 -10.54 -9.04
N ASP A 33 -18.18 -10.35 -9.55
CA ASP A 33 -17.17 -9.47 -8.94
C ASP A 33 -17.30 -8.02 -9.44
N LEU A 34 -18.09 -7.77 -10.51
CA LEU A 34 -18.27 -6.43 -11.07
C LEU A 34 -18.83 -5.41 -10.08
N PRO A 35 -19.89 -5.71 -9.28
CA PRO A 35 -20.40 -4.73 -8.32
C PRO A 35 -19.35 -4.33 -7.27
N GLU A 36 -18.52 -5.28 -6.83
CA GLU A 36 -17.43 -5.00 -5.90
C GLU A 36 -16.33 -4.16 -6.57
N LEU A 37 -15.93 -4.49 -7.79
CA LEU A 37 -14.96 -3.72 -8.57
C LEU A 37 -15.40 -2.25 -8.70
N VAL A 38 -16.65 -2.04 -9.09
CA VAL A 38 -17.23 -0.70 -9.25
C VAL A 38 -17.19 0.08 -7.94
N ARG A 39 -17.69 -0.53 -6.86
CA ARG A 39 -17.67 0.09 -5.54
C ARG A 39 -16.25 0.50 -5.11
N LEU A 40 -15.28 -0.37 -5.38
CA LEU A 40 -13.88 -0.09 -5.03
C LEU A 40 -13.29 1.01 -5.91
N LEU A 41 -13.65 1.08 -7.21
CA LEU A 41 -13.22 2.16 -8.09
C LEU A 41 -13.76 3.51 -7.64
N ASP A 42 -15.07 3.59 -7.32
CA ASP A 42 -15.70 4.82 -6.84
C ASP A 42 -15.07 5.27 -5.50
N ALA A 43 -14.92 4.34 -4.55
CA ALA A 43 -14.32 4.65 -3.26
C ALA A 43 -12.83 5.04 -3.37
N PHE A 44 -12.08 4.43 -4.31
CA PHE A 44 -10.68 4.76 -4.52
C PHE A 44 -10.51 6.17 -5.11
N GLU A 45 -11.41 6.61 -6.00
CA GLU A 45 -11.38 7.97 -6.54
C GLU A 45 -11.46 9.03 -5.43
N GLU A 46 -12.22 8.76 -4.36
CA GLU A 46 -12.38 9.68 -3.23
C GLU A 46 -11.09 9.84 -2.40
N ILE A 47 -10.27 8.79 -2.31
CA ILE A 47 -9.01 8.80 -1.53
C ILE A 47 -7.76 8.97 -2.39
N TYR A 48 -7.90 8.93 -3.72
CA TYR A 48 -6.76 9.01 -4.62
C TYR A 48 -5.97 10.31 -4.44
N SER A 49 -4.67 10.17 -4.30
CA SER A 49 -3.74 11.29 -4.28
C SER A 49 -2.63 11.09 -5.30
N CYS A 50 -2.45 12.08 -6.20
CA CYS A 50 -1.36 12.05 -7.19
C CYS A 50 0.04 12.14 -6.54
N ASN A 51 0.12 12.54 -5.27
CA ASN A 51 1.36 12.59 -4.50
C ASN A 51 1.74 11.23 -3.91
N HIS A 52 0.81 10.27 -3.84
CA HIS A 52 1.06 8.95 -3.30
C HIS A 52 1.49 7.99 -4.41
N ARG A 53 2.57 7.25 -4.15
CA ARG A 53 2.99 6.16 -5.03
C ARG A 53 2.38 4.86 -4.55
N TYR A 54 1.33 4.44 -5.21
CA TYR A 54 0.74 3.12 -5.00
C TYR A 54 1.62 2.04 -5.63
N ILE A 55 1.86 0.95 -4.91
CA ILE A 55 2.72 -0.16 -5.34
C ILE A 55 1.95 -1.49 -5.26
N ASP A 56 2.55 -2.56 -5.81
CA ASP A 56 2.05 -3.92 -5.77
C ASP A 56 0.60 -4.05 -6.31
N TYR A 57 -0.28 -4.69 -5.57
CA TYR A 57 -1.67 -4.91 -5.98
C TYR A 57 -2.48 -3.62 -6.04
N VAL A 58 -2.25 -2.70 -5.10
CA VAL A 58 -2.91 -1.38 -5.10
C VAL A 58 -2.42 -0.54 -6.28
N GLY A 59 -1.12 -0.60 -6.59
CA GLY A 59 -0.55 0.07 -7.76
C GLY A 59 -1.13 -0.44 -9.08
N LEU A 60 -1.38 -1.74 -9.20
CA LEU A 60 -2.08 -2.31 -10.35
C LEU A 60 -3.53 -1.82 -10.43
N PHE A 61 -4.24 -1.82 -9.30
CA PHE A 61 -5.61 -1.32 -9.24
C PHE A 61 -5.69 0.15 -9.66
N ASN A 62 -4.77 0.99 -9.15
CA ASN A 62 -4.65 2.39 -9.55
C ASN A 62 -4.42 2.55 -11.07
N HIS A 63 -3.50 1.78 -11.63
CA HIS A 63 -3.24 1.83 -13.08
C HIS A 63 -4.50 1.50 -13.92
N ILE A 64 -5.27 0.53 -13.48
CA ILE A 64 -6.53 0.16 -14.12
C ILE A 64 -7.57 1.28 -13.92
N ALA A 65 -7.68 1.84 -12.72
CA ALA A 65 -8.60 2.92 -12.41
C ALA A 65 -8.32 4.15 -13.29
N GLU A 66 -7.08 4.60 -13.40
CA GLU A 66 -6.69 5.76 -14.21
C GLU A 66 -7.08 5.62 -15.69
N HIS A 67 -6.93 4.41 -16.26
CA HIS A 67 -7.14 4.19 -17.69
C HIS A 67 -8.58 3.83 -18.06
N GLN A 68 -9.38 3.33 -17.12
CA GLN A 68 -10.68 2.72 -17.40
C GLN A 68 -11.88 3.43 -16.77
N PHE A 69 -11.64 4.27 -15.78
CA PHE A 69 -12.72 4.90 -15.02
C PHE A 69 -13.59 5.81 -15.88
N GLN A 70 -12.99 6.51 -16.82
CA GLN A 70 -13.71 7.38 -17.77
C GLN A 70 -14.69 6.60 -18.66
N SER A 71 -14.24 5.46 -19.18
CA SER A 71 -15.07 4.60 -20.02
C SER A 71 -16.25 4.01 -19.24
N TYR A 72 -16.01 3.64 -17.96
CA TYR A 72 -17.04 3.12 -17.09
C TYR A 72 -18.10 4.19 -16.70
N LYS A 73 -17.69 5.41 -16.38
CA LYS A 73 -18.61 6.52 -16.09
C LYS A 73 -19.53 6.85 -17.28
N GLN A 74 -19.02 6.75 -18.51
CA GLN A 74 -19.84 6.92 -19.70
C GLN A 74 -20.96 5.86 -19.80
N ILE A 75 -20.68 4.63 -19.35
CA ILE A 75 -21.65 3.52 -19.34
C ILE A 75 -22.73 3.73 -18.26
N GLN A 76 -22.35 4.16 -17.05
CA GLN A 76 -23.32 4.44 -15.98
C GLN A 76 -24.30 5.56 -16.33
N ASN A 77 -23.85 6.56 -17.07
CA ASN A 77 -24.68 7.73 -17.42
C ASN A 77 -25.51 7.51 -18.71
N GLY A 78 -25.33 6.40 -19.40
CA GLY A 78 -26.06 6.08 -20.62
C GLY A 78 -27.42 5.43 -20.37
N ARG A 79 -28.43 5.76 -21.19
CA ARG A 79 -29.71 5.05 -21.23
C ARG A 79 -29.57 3.78 -22.08
N TYR A 80 -29.25 2.64 -21.46
CA TYR A 80 -29.10 1.38 -22.15
C TYR A 80 -30.31 0.44 -21.96
N THR A 81 -30.61 -0.38 -22.95
CA THR A 81 -31.55 -1.50 -22.79
C THR A 81 -30.89 -2.65 -22.02
N TYR A 82 -31.70 -3.53 -21.40
CA TYR A 82 -31.17 -4.68 -20.64
C TYR A 82 -30.22 -5.56 -21.45
N ALA A 83 -30.54 -5.83 -22.71
CA ALA A 83 -29.69 -6.63 -23.60
C ALA A 83 -28.36 -5.95 -23.94
N SER A 84 -28.33 -4.63 -24.05
CA SER A 84 -27.09 -3.89 -24.26
C SER A 84 -26.25 -3.82 -22.98
N LEU A 85 -26.86 -3.80 -21.80
CA LEU A 85 -26.16 -3.83 -20.51
C LEU A 85 -25.39 -5.12 -20.28
N ASP A 86 -25.96 -6.28 -20.66
CA ASP A 86 -25.26 -7.56 -20.51
C ASP A 86 -24.04 -7.67 -21.43
N LYS A 87 -24.16 -7.21 -22.68
CA LYS A 87 -23.02 -7.15 -23.60
C LYS A 87 -21.92 -6.25 -23.07
N ILE A 88 -22.28 -5.07 -22.58
CA ILE A 88 -21.34 -4.10 -22.00
C ILE A 88 -20.64 -4.69 -20.77
N ARG A 89 -21.37 -5.41 -19.90
CA ARG A 89 -20.78 -6.09 -18.75
C ARG A 89 -19.74 -7.14 -19.16
N ASP A 90 -20.03 -7.91 -20.18
CA ASP A 90 -19.11 -8.94 -20.69
C ASP A 90 -17.87 -8.30 -21.35
N GLU A 91 -18.02 -7.22 -22.09
CA GLU A 91 -16.91 -6.44 -22.64
C GLU A 91 -16.04 -5.85 -21.53
N LEU A 92 -16.64 -5.32 -20.45
CA LEU A 92 -15.91 -4.83 -19.27
C LEU A 92 -15.12 -5.96 -18.58
N ILE A 93 -15.76 -7.12 -18.36
CA ILE A 93 -15.09 -8.27 -17.74
C ILE A 93 -13.90 -8.69 -18.58
N GLN A 94 -14.07 -8.81 -19.88
CA GLN A 94 -13.00 -9.20 -20.79
C GLN A 94 -11.86 -8.18 -20.76
N HIS A 95 -12.20 -6.90 -20.80
CA HIS A 95 -11.22 -5.83 -20.79
C HIS A 95 -10.43 -5.78 -19.48
N PHE A 96 -11.09 -5.74 -18.32
CA PHE A 96 -10.43 -5.75 -17.02
C PHE A 96 -9.63 -7.04 -16.82
N SER A 97 -10.17 -8.20 -17.20
CA SER A 97 -9.43 -9.47 -17.12
C SER A 97 -8.14 -9.43 -17.91
N MET A 98 -8.18 -8.88 -19.13
CA MET A 98 -7.00 -8.72 -19.96
C MET A 98 -5.97 -7.80 -19.29
N GLN A 99 -6.38 -6.66 -18.73
CA GLN A 99 -5.48 -5.74 -18.02
C GLN A 99 -4.82 -6.42 -16.82
N PHE A 100 -5.60 -7.12 -16.00
CA PHE A 100 -5.05 -7.87 -14.86
C PHE A 100 -4.04 -8.92 -15.31
N GLN A 101 -4.31 -9.65 -16.40
CA GLN A 101 -3.40 -10.69 -16.91
C GLN A 101 -2.11 -10.12 -17.50
N VAL A 102 -2.20 -9.03 -18.26
CA VAL A 102 -1.01 -8.37 -18.84
C VAL A 102 -0.06 -7.88 -17.75
N HIS A 103 -0.58 -7.30 -16.68
CA HIS A 103 0.23 -6.73 -15.61
C HIS A 103 0.64 -7.73 -14.52
N ARG A 104 0.00 -8.92 -14.47
CA ARG A 104 0.26 -9.96 -13.48
C ARG A 104 1.74 -10.33 -13.32
N PRO A 105 2.51 -10.60 -14.41
CA PRO A 105 3.91 -10.99 -14.27
C PRO A 105 4.76 -9.91 -13.60
N LYS A 106 4.52 -8.65 -13.95
CA LYS A 106 5.22 -7.50 -13.37
C LYS A 106 4.94 -7.40 -11.87
N VAL A 107 3.65 -7.37 -11.48
CA VAL A 107 3.25 -7.24 -10.06
C VAL A 107 3.81 -8.40 -9.23
N LEU A 108 3.68 -9.64 -9.70
CA LEU A 108 4.24 -10.79 -8.99
C LEU A 108 5.77 -10.77 -8.93
N GLY A 109 6.42 -10.20 -9.95
CA GLY A 109 7.86 -9.94 -9.97
C GLY A 109 8.27 -8.94 -8.90
N ASP A 110 7.60 -7.80 -8.85
CA ASP A 110 7.86 -6.72 -7.88
C ASP A 110 7.66 -7.21 -6.44
N ILE A 111 6.59 -7.96 -6.17
CA ILE A 111 6.32 -8.56 -4.86
C ILE A 111 7.43 -9.55 -4.47
N ARG A 112 7.90 -10.41 -5.39
CA ARG A 112 9.01 -11.34 -5.13
C ARG A 112 10.29 -10.58 -4.81
N GLN A 113 10.61 -9.54 -5.59
CA GLN A 113 11.77 -8.72 -5.38
C GLN A 113 11.73 -7.99 -4.03
N TYR A 114 10.56 -7.46 -3.65
CA TYR A 114 10.35 -6.85 -2.34
C TYR A 114 10.59 -7.86 -1.21
N LYS A 115 9.95 -9.06 -1.27
CA LYS A 115 10.14 -10.12 -0.27
C LYS A 115 11.59 -10.55 -0.16
N PHE A 116 12.29 -10.70 -1.28
CA PHE A 116 13.71 -11.00 -1.29
C PHE A 116 14.54 -9.89 -0.63
N GLY A 117 14.24 -8.64 -0.93
CA GLY A 117 14.88 -7.49 -0.30
C GLY A 117 14.66 -7.42 1.22
N VAL A 118 13.45 -7.75 1.68
CA VAL A 118 13.12 -7.83 3.13
C VAL A 118 13.93 -8.95 3.78
N LYS A 119 13.94 -10.17 3.21
CA LYS A 119 14.71 -11.29 3.72
C LYS A 119 16.18 -10.95 3.84
N ARG A 120 16.79 -10.39 2.79
CA ARG A 120 18.21 -9.99 2.78
C ARG A 120 18.53 -8.93 3.84
N ARG A 121 17.60 -7.98 4.08
CA ARG A 121 17.77 -6.99 5.15
C ARG A 121 17.71 -7.63 6.52
N PHE A 122 16.78 -8.55 6.73
CA PHE A 122 16.66 -9.31 7.97
C PHE A 122 17.95 -10.11 8.28
N GLU A 123 18.46 -10.87 7.31
CA GLU A 123 19.72 -11.63 7.44
C GLU A 123 20.90 -10.72 7.81
N ARG A 124 21.00 -9.54 7.20
CA ARG A 124 22.06 -8.56 7.55
C ARG A 124 21.91 -8.05 8.99
N ILE A 125 20.69 -7.77 9.43
CA ILE A 125 20.44 -7.36 10.82
C ILE A 125 20.84 -8.48 11.76
N GLN A 126 20.42 -9.71 11.49
CA GLN A 126 20.77 -10.88 12.30
C GLN A 126 22.29 -11.05 12.44
N ILE A 127 23.01 -11.06 11.33
CA ILE A 127 24.48 -11.17 11.34
C ILE A 127 25.12 -10.03 12.15
N THR A 128 24.59 -8.81 12.03
CA THR A 128 25.12 -7.65 12.78
C THR A 128 24.87 -7.80 14.28
N VAL A 129 23.67 -8.23 14.65
CA VAL A 129 23.30 -8.48 16.05
C VAL A 129 24.17 -9.59 16.66
N GLU A 130 24.35 -10.70 15.95
CA GLU A 130 25.24 -11.81 16.38
C GLU A 130 26.67 -11.33 16.60
N LYS A 131 27.23 -10.53 15.69
CA LYS A 131 28.56 -9.93 15.85
C LYS A 131 28.65 -9.02 17.09
N LEU A 132 27.61 -8.23 17.33
CA LEU A 132 27.56 -7.37 18.52
C LEU A 132 27.52 -8.18 19.82
N PHE A 133 26.70 -9.25 19.86
CA PHE A 133 26.67 -10.14 21.04
C PHE A 133 28.00 -10.89 21.24
N HIS A 134 28.66 -11.25 20.17
CA HIS A 134 29.99 -11.90 20.27
C HIS A 134 31.10 -10.93 20.74
N HIS A 135 31.00 -9.65 20.32
CA HIS A 135 32.05 -8.66 20.61
C HIS A 135 31.87 -7.97 21.98
N TYR A 136 30.65 -7.85 22.45
CA TYR A 136 30.33 -7.18 23.71
C TYR A 136 29.71 -8.17 24.71
N SER A 137 30.36 -8.31 25.88
CA SER A 137 29.88 -9.19 26.95
C SER A 137 28.55 -8.76 27.60
N ARG A 138 28.21 -7.48 27.45
CA ARG A 138 26.96 -6.90 27.98
C ARG A 138 26.31 -6.05 26.90
N ASN A 139 25.16 -6.51 26.43
CA ASN A 139 24.33 -5.79 25.47
C ASN A 139 22.95 -5.53 26.08
N LEU A 140 22.45 -4.33 25.88
CA LEU A 140 21.07 -3.99 26.14
C LEU A 140 20.37 -3.81 24.77
N VAL A 141 19.36 -4.63 24.53
CA VAL A 141 18.48 -4.48 23.39
C VAL A 141 17.23 -3.73 23.84
N VAL A 142 16.97 -2.58 23.23
CA VAL A 142 15.81 -1.76 23.54
C VAL A 142 14.94 -1.66 22.30
N ARG A 143 13.69 -2.10 22.40
CA ARG A 143 12.65 -1.82 21.41
C ARG A 143 11.96 -0.52 21.81
N VAL A 144 11.83 0.41 20.86
CA VAL A 144 11.12 1.67 21.07
C VAL A 144 10.01 1.74 20.03
N ASP A 145 8.77 1.70 20.50
CA ASP A 145 7.59 1.89 19.68
C ASP A 145 7.18 3.36 19.74
N LEU A 146 7.15 4.00 18.56
CA LEU A 146 6.81 5.42 18.46
C LEU A 146 5.37 5.56 17.99
N LYS A 147 4.59 6.34 18.73
CA LYS A 147 3.24 6.74 18.33
C LYS A 147 3.02 8.22 18.57
N TYR A 148 2.12 8.80 17.80
CA TYR A 148 1.64 10.15 18.07
C TYR A 148 0.68 10.16 19.26
N ARG A 149 0.63 11.27 19.99
CA ARG A 149 -0.42 11.49 20.98
C ARG A 149 -1.78 11.50 20.27
N ASP A 150 -2.79 10.94 20.90
CA ASP A 150 -4.13 10.74 20.30
C ASP A 150 -4.75 12.03 19.72
N LEU A 151 -4.44 13.19 20.34
CA LEU A 151 -4.88 14.51 19.86
C LEU A 151 -4.28 14.89 18.49
N ASN A 152 -3.08 14.42 18.18
CA ASN A 152 -2.34 14.77 16.96
C ASN A 152 -2.40 13.66 15.91
N GLN A 153 -2.89 12.49 16.26
CA GLN A 153 -2.88 11.32 15.39
C GLN A 153 -3.71 11.52 14.11
N ARG A 154 -4.79 12.33 14.21
CA ARG A 154 -5.68 12.68 13.09
C ARG A 154 -5.12 13.74 12.15
N MET A 155 -4.05 14.42 12.53
CA MET A 155 -3.44 15.51 11.75
C MET A 155 -2.15 15.08 11.03
N VAL A 156 -1.70 13.84 11.26
CA VAL A 156 -0.45 13.33 10.70
C VAL A 156 -0.79 12.49 9.48
N ASP A 157 -0.48 13.01 8.31
CA ASP A 157 -0.47 12.25 7.08
C ASP A 157 0.81 11.42 6.93
N ILE A 158 0.88 10.59 5.89
CA ILE A 158 2.01 9.69 5.63
C ILE A 158 3.29 10.49 5.31
N GLU A 159 3.18 11.65 4.69
CA GLU A 159 4.32 12.49 4.34
C GLU A 159 4.93 13.12 5.60
N MET A 160 4.09 13.65 6.48
CA MET A 160 4.51 14.18 7.77
C MET A 160 5.13 13.08 8.65
N PHE A 161 4.54 11.89 8.67
CA PHE A 161 5.10 10.72 9.35
C PHE A 161 6.52 10.41 8.82
N ASN A 162 6.68 10.30 7.50
CA ASN A 162 7.97 10.02 6.87
C ASN A 162 9.00 11.11 7.18
N LEU A 163 8.61 12.37 7.18
CA LEU A 163 9.48 13.48 7.56
C LEU A 163 9.95 13.35 9.01
N HIS A 164 9.06 13.00 9.93
CA HIS A 164 9.41 12.80 11.35
C HIS A 164 10.36 11.61 11.54
N VAL A 165 10.11 10.49 10.82
CA VAL A 165 11.02 9.34 10.84
C VAL A 165 12.40 9.72 10.30
N LEU A 166 12.48 10.47 9.21
CA LEU A 166 13.75 10.92 8.65
C LEU A 166 14.51 11.84 9.63
N ARG A 167 13.82 12.76 10.30
CA ARG A 167 14.41 13.63 11.33
C ARG A 167 14.94 12.83 12.51
N LEU A 168 14.17 11.83 12.97
CA LEU A 168 14.59 10.95 14.05
C LEU A 168 15.82 10.13 13.65
N ARG A 169 15.82 9.53 12.46
CA ARG A 169 16.98 8.78 11.92
C ARG A 169 18.23 9.66 11.87
N LYS A 170 18.10 10.91 11.42
CA LYS A 170 19.21 11.86 11.40
C LYS A 170 19.75 12.14 12.81
N ARG A 171 18.89 12.37 13.80
CA ARG A 171 19.32 12.57 15.20
C ARG A 171 20.04 11.36 15.78
N ILE A 172 19.56 10.15 15.47
CA ILE A 172 20.21 8.91 15.91
C ILE A 172 21.58 8.76 15.25
N SER A 173 21.68 8.97 13.93
CA SER A 173 22.95 8.84 13.19
C SER A 173 23.99 9.88 13.65
N GLN A 174 23.54 11.08 14.02
CA GLN A 174 24.39 12.13 14.57
C GLN A 174 24.72 11.93 16.05
N LYS A 175 24.25 10.84 16.67
CA LYS A 175 24.48 10.51 18.08
C LYS A 175 24.11 11.65 19.05
N HIS A 176 23.02 12.37 18.72
CA HIS A 176 22.56 13.44 19.59
C HIS A 176 22.14 12.91 20.97
N THR A 177 22.59 13.57 22.03
CA THR A 177 22.15 13.40 23.43
C THR A 177 21.96 11.95 23.86
N CYS A 178 20.72 11.47 23.96
CA CYS A 178 20.37 10.12 24.45
C CYS A 178 20.88 8.99 23.54
N PHE A 179 21.23 9.28 22.29
CA PHE A 179 21.73 8.28 21.34
C PHE A 179 23.25 8.17 21.26
N LYS A 180 23.98 8.92 22.11
CA LYS A 180 25.46 9.00 22.10
C LYS A 180 26.14 7.63 22.19
N ASN A 181 25.58 6.74 22.99
CA ASN A 181 26.14 5.41 23.25
C ASN A 181 25.51 4.29 22.39
N LEU A 182 24.63 4.65 21.44
CA LEU A 182 24.01 3.66 20.57
C LEU A 182 25.05 3.04 19.64
N LYS A 183 25.20 1.71 19.66
CA LYS A 183 26.14 0.96 18.83
C LYS A 183 25.54 0.56 17.50
N PHE A 184 24.26 0.20 17.51
CA PHE A 184 23.51 -0.22 16.33
C PHE A 184 22.04 0.18 16.44
N ASN A 185 21.43 0.51 15.33
CA ASN A 185 19.99 0.71 15.23
C ASN A 185 19.43 0.00 14.00
N ALA A 186 18.25 -0.56 14.14
CA ALA A 186 17.46 -1.12 13.04
C ALA A 186 16.06 -0.52 13.07
N TRP A 187 15.48 -0.32 11.90
CA TRP A 187 14.16 0.27 11.72
C TRP A 187 13.24 -0.70 11.02
N CYS A 188 12.08 -0.93 11.59
CA CYS A 188 10.96 -1.60 10.97
C CYS A 188 9.80 -0.61 10.98
N LEU A 189 9.17 -0.42 9.82
CA LEU A 189 7.90 0.27 9.68
C LEU A 189 6.86 -0.81 9.45
N GLU A 190 5.94 -0.95 10.39
CA GLU A 190 4.77 -1.82 10.30
C GLU A 190 3.61 -1.08 9.65
#